data_821d605d380ae1adcbe6a7effd9b3c98
#
_entry.id   821d605d380ae1adcbe6a7effd9b3c98
#
_cell.length_a   1.000
_cell.length_b   1.000
_cell.length_c   1.000
_cell.angle_alpha   90.00
_cell.angle_beta   90.00
_cell.angle_gamma   90.00
#
_symmetry.space_group_name_H-M   'P 1'
#
loop_
_entity.id
_entity.type
_entity.pdbx_description
1 polymer ?
#
loop_
_entity_poly.entity_id
_entity_poly.type
_entity_poly.pdbx_seq_one_letter_code
_entity_poly.pdbx_strand_id
1 'polypeptide(L)'
;MNKTFYTFFVLATAMLMNSPSVLANAETTNDASFSVNDTVYNGNSSSDDQINEYLGIPFAAPPIGELRWQPTQPYTPSESVIEVKQFAPACMQADRIVKWYKGVIEDFGGDPETFASPEFSEDCLYLNVWAPKTSNKDAEKLPVYIYMHGGSNKAGWSYEPNYIGRKMAERDMVVVSIPYRVGVFGFFPHADSEYVNFALLDQIAALQWVQDNIAAVGGDPARVTLAGESAGADNIAVLLGSPMAKGLFHRAVVQSGGWSIVSMPERKEVEHQIKALSIEVLGDENASLEQLRKIDAQELALAADIAFAELGFGPSVGDPVVPVSLREVAKARKLHNVDVILGSNTNEYLVYLSPDQTVQQWIDENPSDKETVAAIKAVLNDGSTELEQVDRLITAVQFGCPTLKLAEQINSNGSRAWVYDFNKVRTGELASKMGAYHGAEIPYIFNTHDDWLPTDAEDLQLTNEIAQYWSAFVAQGTPQTEELAQWPEFSEDQRLAISLGKNVQAVSHPSIELCRLLAIIE
;
A
#
# COMPACT_ATOMS: atom_id res chain seq x y z
N MET A 1 65.53 55.36 -22.85
CA MET A 1 65.13 56.77 -22.92
C MET A 1 64.08 56.90 -24.02
N ASN A 2 63.04 57.64 -23.77
CA ASN A 2 61.89 58.00 -24.58
C ASN A 2 60.79 56.95 -24.73
N LYS A 3 59.78 57.13 -23.90
CA LYS A 3 58.43 56.59 -24.00
C LYS A 3 57.61 57.43 -24.98
N THR A 4 56.91 56.81 -25.90
CA THR A 4 55.90 57.46 -26.72
C THR A 4 54.54 56.74 -26.47
N PHE A 5 53.61 57.47 -25.89
CA PHE A 5 52.23 57.08 -25.68
C PHE A 5 51.44 57.22 -26.99
N TYR A 6 50.76 56.17 -27.40
CA TYR A 6 49.67 56.23 -28.39
C TYR A 6 48.32 56.02 -27.73
N THR A 7 47.51 57.07 -27.76
CA THR A 7 46.13 57.06 -27.32
C THR A 7 45.26 56.57 -28.49
N PHE A 8 44.58 55.47 -28.34
CA PHE A 8 43.54 55.05 -29.27
C PHE A 8 42.17 55.40 -28.73
N PHE A 9 41.47 56.26 -29.49
CA PHE A 9 40.04 56.54 -29.32
C PHE A 9 39.26 55.36 -29.90
N VAL A 10 38.45 54.68 -29.08
CA VAL A 10 37.49 53.69 -29.55
C VAL A 10 36.09 54.31 -29.48
N LEU A 11 35.51 54.57 -30.65
CA LEU A 11 34.09 54.91 -30.79
C LEU A 11 33.26 53.66 -30.45
N ALA A 12 32.49 53.73 -29.36
CA ALA A 12 31.49 52.71 -29.05
C ALA A 12 30.19 53.04 -29.79
N THR A 13 29.91 52.30 -30.85
CA THR A 13 28.59 52.25 -31.50
C THR A 13 27.69 51.32 -30.70
N ALA A 14 26.70 51.85 -29.98
CA ALA A 14 25.67 51.07 -29.31
C ALA A 14 24.71 50.47 -30.36
N MET A 15 24.86 49.18 -30.63
CA MET A 15 23.81 48.40 -31.29
C MET A 15 22.78 48.01 -30.22
N LEU A 16 21.60 48.60 -30.31
CA LEU A 16 20.40 48.12 -29.62
C LEU A 16 20.01 46.78 -30.23
N MET A 17 20.41 45.68 -29.56
CA MET A 17 19.82 44.38 -29.83
C MET A 17 18.44 44.30 -29.15
N ASN A 18 17.39 44.40 -29.95
CA ASN A 18 16.05 43.98 -29.59
C ASN A 18 16.09 42.46 -29.37
N SER A 19 16.20 42.02 -28.13
CA SER A 19 15.90 40.65 -27.75
C SER A 19 14.38 40.49 -27.83
N PRO A 20 13.86 39.47 -28.57
CA PRO A 20 12.46 39.12 -28.44
C PRO A 20 12.24 38.61 -27.01
N SER A 21 11.41 39.32 -26.25
CA SER A 21 10.85 38.78 -25.00
C SER A 21 10.07 37.52 -25.39
N VAL A 22 10.65 36.36 -25.05
CA VAL A 22 9.89 35.12 -24.95
C VAL A 22 8.92 35.34 -23.79
N LEU A 23 7.71 35.78 -24.15
CA LEU A 23 6.56 35.62 -23.28
C LEU A 23 6.43 34.11 -23.08
N ALA A 24 6.93 33.61 -21.96
CA ALA A 24 6.49 32.33 -21.43
C ALA A 24 4.95 32.46 -21.37
N ASN A 25 4.28 31.72 -22.22
CA ASN A 25 2.87 31.46 -22.03
C ASN A 25 2.76 30.85 -20.65
N ALA A 26 2.30 31.62 -19.67
CA ALA A 26 1.76 31.05 -18.45
C ALA A 26 0.61 30.17 -18.92
N GLU A 27 0.80 28.87 -18.91
CA GLU A 27 -0.29 27.92 -19.02
C GLU A 27 -1.30 28.36 -17.98
N THR A 28 -2.49 28.75 -18.44
CA THR A 28 -3.60 29.04 -17.56
C THR A 28 -4.01 27.70 -16.97
N THR A 29 -3.43 27.34 -15.84
CA THR A 29 -3.93 26.23 -15.01
C THR A 29 -5.33 26.66 -14.58
N ASN A 30 -6.36 26.06 -15.14
CA ASN A 30 -7.68 26.14 -14.58
C ASN A 30 -7.63 25.38 -13.26
N ASP A 31 -7.67 26.09 -12.13
CA ASP A 31 -7.65 25.44 -10.82
C ASP A 31 -8.90 24.57 -10.69
N ALA A 32 -8.68 23.26 -10.44
CA ALA A 32 -9.74 22.37 -10.01
C ALA A 32 -10.13 22.74 -8.58
N SER A 33 -11.42 22.84 -8.28
CA SER A 33 -11.86 23.11 -6.92
C SER A 33 -13.09 22.32 -6.53
N PHE A 34 -13.18 21.97 -5.25
CA PHE A 34 -14.38 21.46 -4.63
C PHE A 34 -14.59 22.12 -3.27
N SER A 35 -15.80 22.00 -2.72
CA SER A 35 -16.12 22.58 -1.42
C SER A 35 -16.66 21.52 -0.46
N VAL A 36 -16.21 21.58 0.77
CA VAL A 36 -16.73 20.81 1.90
C VAL A 36 -17.14 21.81 2.98
N ASN A 37 -18.41 21.83 3.35
CA ASN A 37 -18.98 22.87 4.21
C ASN A 37 -18.62 24.27 3.67
N ASP A 38 -18.00 25.11 4.50
CA ASP A 38 -17.62 26.50 4.15
C ASP A 38 -16.18 26.61 3.64
N THR A 39 -15.48 25.49 3.40
CA THR A 39 -14.07 25.46 2.97
C THR A 39 -13.97 25.04 1.50
N VAL A 40 -13.20 25.82 0.72
CA VAL A 40 -12.85 25.51 -0.68
C VAL A 40 -11.48 24.88 -0.73
N TYR A 41 -11.35 23.78 -1.45
CA TYR A 41 -10.08 23.09 -1.70
C TYR A 41 -9.69 23.29 -3.16
N ASN A 42 -8.54 23.94 -3.41
CA ASN A 42 -8.01 24.19 -4.74
C ASN A 42 -6.94 23.17 -5.09
N GLY A 43 -7.18 22.36 -6.11
CA GLY A 43 -6.26 21.36 -6.65
C GLY A 43 -5.63 21.76 -7.98
N ASN A 44 -5.03 20.80 -8.65
CA ASN A 44 -4.41 20.93 -9.95
C ASN A 44 -5.36 20.48 -11.06
N SER A 45 -5.37 21.23 -12.16
CA SER A 45 -6.04 20.85 -13.40
C SER A 45 -5.30 21.43 -14.58
N SER A 46 -4.96 20.62 -15.58
CA SER A 46 -4.42 21.10 -16.86
C SER A 46 -5.53 21.15 -17.91
N SER A 47 -5.44 22.10 -18.85
CA SER A 47 -6.41 22.21 -19.96
C SER A 47 -6.47 20.94 -20.82
N ASP A 48 -5.35 20.24 -20.94
CA ASP A 48 -5.19 19.05 -21.79
C ASP A 48 -5.44 17.74 -21.02
N ASP A 49 -5.59 17.82 -19.71
CA ASP A 49 -5.84 16.69 -18.82
C ASP A 49 -7.32 16.41 -18.63
N GLN A 50 -7.66 15.14 -18.53
CA GLN A 50 -9.02 14.68 -18.17
C GLN A 50 -9.20 14.43 -16.68
N ILE A 51 -8.14 14.57 -15.88
CA ILE A 51 -8.12 14.27 -14.44
C ILE A 51 -7.81 15.55 -13.65
N ASN A 52 -8.60 15.79 -12.62
CA ASN A 52 -8.28 16.74 -11.56
C ASN A 52 -7.51 16.02 -10.45
N GLU A 53 -6.51 16.70 -9.89
CA GLU A 53 -5.72 16.19 -8.77
C GLU A 53 -5.86 17.08 -7.56
N TYR A 54 -6.14 16.47 -6.43
CA TYR A 54 -6.21 17.12 -5.13
C TYR A 54 -5.24 16.40 -4.21
N LEU A 55 -4.07 17.01 -3.97
CA LEU A 55 -2.94 16.40 -3.30
C LEU A 55 -2.71 17.05 -1.93
N GLY A 56 -2.63 16.23 -0.89
CA GLY A 56 -2.42 16.72 0.47
C GLY A 56 -3.69 17.28 1.13
N ILE A 57 -4.83 16.59 1.00
CA ILE A 57 -6.08 16.97 1.67
C ILE A 57 -6.02 16.50 3.13
N PRO A 58 -6.08 17.40 4.13
CA PRO A 58 -6.10 17.01 5.53
C PRO A 58 -7.43 16.32 5.87
N PHE A 59 -7.38 15.09 6.38
CA PHE A 59 -8.56 14.35 6.81
C PHE A 59 -8.67 14.20 8.33
N ALA A 60 -7.58 14.50 9.05
CA ALA A 60 -7.51 14.44 10.51
C ALA A 60 -6.60 15.54 11.05
N ALA A 61 -6.75 15.88 12.33
CA ALA A 61 -5.84 16.76 13.03
C ALA A 61 -4.44 16.14 13.11
N PRO A 62 -3.36 16.93 13.00
CA PRO A 62 -1.99 16.45 13.15
C PRO A 62 -1.78 15.69 14.46
N PRO A 63 -1.32 14.43 14.44
CA PRO A 63 -1.12 13.61 15.64
C PRO A 63 0.21 13.92 16.35
N ILE A 64 0.45 15.19 16.65
CA ILE A 64 1.69 15.71 17.24
C ILE A 64 1.53 16.04 18.72
N GLY A 65 2.62 16.08 19.47
CA GLY A 65 2.64 16.50 20.87
C GLY A 65 1.69 15.66 21.75
N GLU A 66 0.70 16.30 22.36
CA GLU A 66 -0.29 15.60 23.21
C GLU A 66 -1.21 14.65 22.41
N LEU A 67 -1.32 14.83 21.08
CA LEU A 67 -2.09 13.96 20.21
C LEU A 67 -1.27 12.75 19.72
N ARG A 68 0.04 12.69 19.95
CA ARG A 68 0.85 11.49 19.73
C ARG A 68 0.28 10.35 20.58
N TRP A 69 0.00 9.18 19.95
CA TRP A 69 -0.67 8.03 20.58
C TRP A 69 -2.03 8.38 21.23
N GLN A 70 -2.78 9.21 20.53
CA GLN A 70 -4.20 9.41 20.78
C GLN A 70 -5.02 8.90 19.59
N PRO A 71 -6.28 8.51 19.79
CA PRO A 71 -7.23 8.28 18.71
C PRO A 71 -7.25 9.45 17.75
N THR A 72 -7.37 9.14 16.45
CA THR A 72 -7.41 10.13 15.38
C THR A 72 -8.51 11.15 15.61
N GLN A 73 -8.15 12.43 15.60
CA GLN A 73 -9.07 13.54 15.86
C GLN A 73 -9.53 14.18 14.55
N PRO A 74 -10.79 14.66 14.47
CA PRO A 74 -11.29 15.34 13.29
C PRO A 74 -10.46 16.57 12.94
N TYR A 75 -10.21 16.79 11.64
CA TYR A 75 -9.63 18.04 11.16
C TYR A 75 -10.65 19.18 11.23
N THR A 76 -10.21 20.33 11.70
CA THR A 76 -10.99 21.58 11.70
C THR A 76 -10.27 22.62 10.86
N PRO A 77 -10.79 22.99 9.67
CA PRO A 77 -10.18 24.02 8.85
C PRO A 77 -10.04 25.36 9.60
N SER A 78 -8.87 25.97 9.53
CA SER A 78 -8.63 27.33 10.05
C SER A 78 -8.80 28.41 8.97
N GLU A 79 -8.87 28.01 7.71
CA GLU A 79 -8.98 28.88 6.55
C GLU A 79 -10.18 28.48 5.69
N SER A 80 -10.76 29.44 5.00
CA SER A 80 -11.89 29.20 4.07
C SER A 80 -11.43 28.68 2.70
N VAL A 81 -10.12 28.75 2.40
CA VAL A 81 -9.51 28.22 1.16
C VAL A 81 -8.24 27.47 1.53
N ILE A 82 -8.12 26.24 1.05
CA ILE A 82 -6.95 25.37 1.26
C ILE A 82 -6.39 24.96 -0.10
N GLU A 83 -5.09 25.19 -0.30
CA GLU A 83 -4.39 24.71 -1.50
C GLU A 83 -3.97 23.25 -1.30
N VAL A 84 -4.49 22.37 -2.18
CA VAL A 84 -4.22 20.91 -2.16
C VAL A 84 -3.58 20.51 -3.47
N LYS A 85 -2.42 21.11 -3.76
CA LYS A 85 -1.69 21.02 -5.03
C LYS A 85 -0.41 20.20 -4.97
N GLN A 86 0.02 19.81 -3.78
CA GLN A 86 1.26 19.08 -3.53
C GLN A 86 1.03 17.98 -2.51
N PHE A 87 1.80 16.90 -2.63
CA PHE A 87 1.82 15.87 -1.61
C PHE A 87 2.30 16.45 -0.27
N ALA A 88 1.65 16.03 0.80
CA ALA A 88 2.07 16.33 2.16
C ALA A 88 3.23 15.41 2.58
N PRO A 89 3.95 15.70 3.69
CA PRO A 89 4.97 14.81 4.20
C PRO A 89 4.46 13.40 4.46
N ALA A 90 5.32 12.40 4.23
CA ALA A 90 5.07 11.03 4.65
C ALA A 90 5.09 10.91 6.18
N CYS A 91 4.37 9.94 6.75
CA CYS A 91 4.35 9.71 8.18
C CYS A 91 5.74 9.38 8.71
N MET A 92 6.07 9.86 9.91
CA MET A 92 7.37 9.70 10.55
C MET A 92 7.78 8.22 10.61
N GLN A 93 8.95 7.93 10.08
CA GLN A 93 9.50 6.59 9.92
C GLN A 93 11.02 6.64 9.67
N ALA A 94 11.69 5.49 9.74
CA ALA A 94 13.06 5.35 9.24
C ALA A 94 13.07 5.18 7.70
N ASP A 95 14.23 5.31 7.08
CA ASP A 95 14.42 5.34 5.62
C ASP A 95 14.35 3.96 4.92
N ARG A 96 13.69 2.97 5.54
CA ARG A 96 13.67 1.57 5.08
C ARG A 96 13.12 1.42 3.65
N ILE A 97 11.96 2.02 3.37
CA ILE A 97 11.33 1.93 2.04
C ILE A 97 12.15 2.68 0.99
N VAL A 98 12.74 3.82 1.35
CA VAL A 98 13.66 4.55 0.46
C VAL A 98 14.84 3.66 0.06
N LYS A 99 15.45 2.96 1.01
CA LYS A 99 16.55 2.01 0.75
C LYS A 99 16.09 0.83 -0.10
N TRP A 100 14.89 0.32 0.14
CA TRP A 100 14.33 -0.77 -0.63
C TRP A 100 14.13 -0.36 -2.10
N TYR A 101 13.51 0.80 -2.38
CA TYR A 101 13.34 1.31 -3.75
C TYR A 101 14.69 1.49 -4.45
N LYS A 102 15.66 2.14 -3.77
CA LYS A 102 17.00 2.32 -4.32
C LYS A 102 17.67 0.98 -4.64
N GLY A 103 17.52 -0.02 -3.78
CA GLY A 103 18.01 -1.38 -4.02
C GLY A 103 17.34 -2.04 -5.23
N VAL A 104 16.02 -1.98 -5.34
CA VAL A 104 15.29 -2.55 -6.49
C VAL A 104 15.66 -1.86 -7.80
N ILE A 105 15.80 -0.53 -7.81
CA ILE A 105 16.26 0.22 -8.98
C ILE A 105 17.66 -0.26 -9.41
N GLU A 106 18.57 -0.41 -8.47
CA GLU A 106 19.94 -0.92 -8.72
C GLU A 106 19.90 -2.36 -9.23
N ASP A 107 19.09 -3.24 -8.64
CA ASP A 107 18.91 -4.63 -9.04
C ASP A 107 18.38 -4.77 -10.48
N PHE A 108 17.59 -3.81 -10.95
CA PHE A 108 17.15 -3.70 -12.34
C PHE A 108 18.15 -2.96 -13.24
N GLY A 109 19.28 -2.49 -12.70
CA GLY A 109 20.35 -1.79 -13.45
C GLY A 109 20.07 -0.30 -13.68
N GLY A 110 19.11 0.29 -12.97
CA GLY A 110 18.83 1.72 -12.97
C GLY A 110 19.77 2.51 -12.03
N ASP A 111 19.64 3.83 -12.05
CA ASP A 111 20.38 4.72 -11.14
C ASP A 111 19.55 4.99 -9.88
N PRO A 112 19.96 4.48 -8.69
CA PRO A 112 19.21 4.65 -7.45
C PRO A 112 19.07 6.12 -7.00
N GLU A 113 19.94 7.03 -7.50
CA GLU A 113 19.84 8.45 -7.16
C GLU A 113 18.70 9.18 -7.89
N THR A 114 18.04 8.53 -8.85
CA THR A 114 16.80 9.04 -9.46
C THR A 114 15.61 8.98 -8.52
N PHE A 115 15.67 8.16 -7.46
CA PHE A 115 14.60 8.04 -6.48
C PHE A 115 14.68 9.16 -5.43
N ALA A 116 13.67 10.01 -5.39
CA ALA A 116 13.55 11.10 -4.41
C ALA A 116 12.91 10.61 -3.11
N SER A 117 13.59 10.80 -1.99
CA SER A 117 13.01 10.56 -0.67
C SER A 117 11.93 11.59 -0.35
N PRO A 118 10.79 11.19 0.24
CA PRO A 118 9.82 12.14 0.77
C PRO A 118 10.37 12.85 2.01
N GLU A 119 9.75 13.96 2.38
CA GLU A 119 9.88 14.54 3.71
C GLU A 119 9.09 13.68 4.71
N PHE A 120 9.61 13.49 5.92
CA PHE A 120 8.95 12.73 6.99
C PHE A 120 8.49 13.65 8.11
N SER A 121 7.25 13.49 8.57
CA SER A 121 6.66 14.26 9.66
C SER A 121 5.64 13.44 10.44
N GLU A 122 5.41 13.75 11.72
CA GLU A 122 4.22 13.25 12.42
C GLU A 122 2.95 13.94 11.93
N ASP A 123 3.05 15.18 11.40
CA ASP A 123 1.95 15.85 10.70
C ASP A 123 1.86 15.32 9.27
N CYS A 124 1.11 14.21 9.09
CA CYS A 124 1.11 13.40 7.87
C CYS A 124 -0.26 12.87 7.45
N LEU A 125 -1.33 13.17 8.17
CA LEU A 125 -2.66 12.61 7.89
C LEU A 125 -3.39 13.39 6.79
N TYR A 126 -2.84 13.27 5.56
CA TYR A 126 -3.32 13.95 4.35
C TYR A 126 -3.51 12.95 3.22
N LEU A 127 -4.71 12.82 2.70
CA LEU A 127 -5.04 11.94 1.58
C LEU A 127 -4.88 12.67 0.23
N ASN A 128 -4.83 11.89 -0.87
CA ASN A 128 -4.76 12.41 -2.22
C ASN A 128 -5.94 11.86 -3.04
N VAL A 129 -6.46 12.67 -3.96
CA VAL A 129 -7.58 12.29 -4.82
C VAL A 129 -7.28 12.62 -6.28
N TRP A 130 -7.48 11.65 -7.16
CA TRP A 130 -7.51 11.79 -8.62
C TRP A 130 -8.93 11.53 -9.10
N ALA A 131 -9.55 12.52 -9.72
CA ALA A 131 -10.95 12.46 -10.14
C ALA A 131 -11.10 12.87 -11.62
N PRO A 132 -11.83 12.10 -12.44
CA PRO A 132 -12.15 12.52 -13.80
C PRO A 132 -12.89 13.86 -13.82
N LYS A 133 -12.54 14.71 -14.80
CA LYS A 133 -13.28 15.95 -15.03
C LYS A 133 -14.68 15.63 -15.50
N THR A 134 -15.67 16.09 -14.79
CA THR A 134 -17.05 16.01 -15.24
C THR A 134 -17.53 17.39 -15.68
N SER A 135 -17.95 17.51 -16.92
CA SER A 135 -18.59 18.73 -17.42
C SER A 135 -20.06 18.85 -17.01
N ASN A 136 -20.64 17.77 -16.53
CA ASN A 136 -22.06 17.68 -16.15
C ASN A 136 -22.20 17.39 -14.64
N LYS A 137 -22.73 18.35 -13.89
CA LYS A 137 -23.01 18.20 -12.45
C LYS A 137 -24.10 17.16 -12.13
N ASP A 138 -24.93 16.80 -13.12
CA ASP A 138 -25.99 15.80 -13.02
C ASP A 138 -25.53 14.41 -13.52
N ALA A 139 -24.22 14.23 -13.84
CA ALA A 139 -23.66 12.94 -14.23
C ALA A 139 -23.78 11.93 -13.08
N GLU A 140 -23.91 10.66 -13.42
CA GLU A 140 -23.82 9.57 -12.44
C GLU A 140 -22.47 9.64 -11.73
N LYS A 141 -22.49 9.52 -10.40
CA LYS A 141 -21.27 9.50 -9.59
C LYS A 141 -20.45 8.26 -9.91
N LEU A 142 -19.13 8.41 -9.90
CA LEU A 142 -18.19 7.36 -10.23
C LEU A 142 -17.89 6.47 -9.02
N PRO A 143 -17.58 5.18 -9.22
CA PRO A 143 -17.10 4.33 -8.16
C PRO A 143 -15.78 4.87 -7.61
N VAL A 144 -15.50 4.55 -6.35
CA VAL A 144 -14.32 5.03 -5.63
C VAL A 144 -13.38 3.85 -5.37
N TYR A 145 -12.10 4.02 -5.71
CA TYR A 145 -11.02 3.09 -5.38
C TYR A 145 -10.10 3.75 -4.38
N ILE A 146 -10.01 3.20 -3.17
CA ILE A 146 -9.13 3.69 -2.10
C ILE A 146 -7.94 2.74 -1.98
N TYR A 147 -6.73 3.28 -1.97
CA TYR A 147 -5.52 2.49 -1.83
C TYR A 147 -4.78 2.78 -0.52
N MET A 148 -4.40 1.71 0.17
CA MET A 148 -3.58 1.70 1.39
C MET A 148 -2.24 1.04 1.10
N HIS A 149 -1.15 1.78 1.36
CA HIS A 149 0.21 1.30 1.11
C HIS A 149 0.63 0.17 2.06
N GLY A 150 1.65 -0.60 1.64
CA GLY A 150 2.31 -1.62 2.43
C GLY A 150 3.47 -1.07 3.28
N GLY A 151 4.56 -1.84 3.35
CA GLY A 151 5.77 -1.48 4.08
C GLY A 151 5.88 -2.05 5.48
N SER A 152 5.31 -3.24 5.71
CA SER A 152 5.38 -3.99 6.99
C SER A 152 4.84 -3.21 8.19
N ASN A 153 3.93 -2.26 7.98
CA ASN A 153 3.48 -1.31 9.00
C ASN A 153 4.60 -0.47 9.66
N LYS A 154 5.82 -0.57 9.16
CA LYS A 154 7.01 0.16 9.66
C LYS A 154 7.26 1.44 8.90
N ALA A 155 6.92 1.44 7.61
CA ALA A 155 7.26 2.50 6.67
C ALA A 155 6.28 2.49 5.49
N GLY A 156 6.43 3.43 4.54
CA GLY A 156 5.59 3.62 3.38
C GLY A 156 4.87 4.96 3.40
N TRP A 157 4.32 5.36 2.26
CA TRP A 157 3.53 6.60 2.14
C TRP A 157 2.52 6.51 0.99
N SER A 158 1.53 7.34 0.99
CA SER A 158 0.37 7.27 0.08
C SER A 158 0.62 7.69 -1.36
N TYR A 159 1.84 8.12 -1.71
CA TYR A 159 2.21 8.59 -3.06
C TYR A 159 3.57 8.02 -3.51
N GLU A 160 3.87 6.79 -3.15
CA GLU A 160 5.02 6.09 -3.75
C GLU A 160 4.81 5.96 -5.26
N PRO A 161 5.88 5.96 -6.07
CA PRO A 161 5.77 5.98 -7.54
C PRO A 161 4.86 4.89 -8.11
N ASN A 162 4.86 3.71 -7.50
CA ASN A 162 4.13 2.55 -7.99
C ASN A 162 2.60 2.68 -7.97
N TYR A 163 2.01 3.60 -7.17
CA TYR A 163 0.56 3.72 -7.03
C TYR A 163 0.02 5.15 -7.10
N ILE A 164 0.63 5.98 -7.95
CA ILE A 164 0.06 7.27 -8.34
C ILE A 164 -1.24 7.02 -9.11
N GLY A 165 -2.36 7.53 -8.58
CA GLY A 165 -3.71 7.14 -9.00
C GLY A 165 -4.20 7.67 -10.36
N ARG A 166 -3.45 8.56 -11.01
CA ARG A 166 -3.87 9.26 -12.24
C ARG A 166 -4.34 8.30 -13.34
N LYS A 167 -3.52 7.28 -13.66
CA LYS A 167 -3.83 6.33 -14.74
C LYS A 167 -5.01 5.41 -14.46
N MET A 168 -5.23 5.10 -13.20
CA MET A 168 -6.45 4.39 -12.79
C MET A 168 -7.68 5.29 -12.90
N ALA A 169 -7.58 6.57 -12.54
CA ALA A 169 -8.69 7.50 -12.64
C ALA A 169 -9.15 7.74 -14.10
N GLU A 170 -8.27 7.58 -15.10
CA GLU A 170 -8.63 7.62 -16.53
C GLU A 170 -9.63 6.48 -16.92
N ARG A 171 -9.93 5.54 -16.02
CA ARG A 171 -10.85 4.41 -16.24
C ARG A 171 -12.19 4.59 -15.52
N ASP A 172 -12.71 5.82 -15.51
CA ASP A 172 -14.03 6.18 -14.98
C ASP A 172 -14.23 5.82 -13.49
N MET A 173 -13.23 6.08 -12.65
CA MET A 173 -13.31 5.96 -11.20
C MET A 173 -12.63 7.13 -10.50
N VAL A 174 -13.04 7.44 -9.28
CA VAL A 174 -12.30 8.32 -8.38
C VAL A 174 -11.30 7.49 -7.61
N VAL A 175 -10.01 7.86 -7.66
CA VAL A 175 -8.95 7.17 -6.93
C VAL A 175 -8.51 8.00 -5.74
N VAL A 176 -8.38 7.35 -4.59
CA VAL A 176 -7.93 7.97 -3.34
C VAL A 176 -6.75 7.17 -2.81
N SER A 177 -5.65 7.83 -2.45
CA SER A 177 -4.59 7.18 -1.68
C SER A 177 -4.53 7.76 -0.27
N ILE A 178 -4.44 6.89 0.72
CA ILE A 178 -4.49 7.28 2.13
C ILE A 178 -3.21 6.91 2.87
N PRO A 179 -2.62 7.83 3.64
CA PRO A 179 -1.58 7.51 4.60
C PRO A 179 -2.20 7.04 5.92
N TYR A 180 -1.36 6.50 6.78
CA TYR A 180 -1.66 6.19 8.17
C TYR A 180 -0.36 6.22 8.97
N ARG A 181 -0.44 6.47 10.29
CA ARG A 181 0.74 6.39 11.16
C ARG A 181 1.36 5.00 11.09
N VAL A 182 2.67 4.94 10.95
CA VAL A 182 3.43 3.69 10.83
C VAL A 182 4.36 3.50 12.02
N GLY A 183 4.93 2.32 12.14
CA GLY A 183 5.89 2.00 13.20
C GLY A 183 5.30 2.23 14.59
N VAL A 184 6.14 2.73 15.47
CA VAL A 184 5.77 3.03 16.86
C VAL A 184 4.67 4.09 16.99
N PHE A 185 4.49 4.94 15.98
CA PHE A 185 3.43 5.97 15.99
C PHE A 185 2.05 5.39 15.67
N GLY A 186 2.02 4.31 14.88
CA GLY A 186 0.78 3.64 14.46
C GLY A 186 0.38 2.45 15.32
N PHE A 187 1.35 1.77 15.94
CA PHE A 187 1.15 0.56 16.74
C PHE A 187 1.93 0.66 18.05
N PHE A 188 1.22 1.02 19.12
CA PHE A 188 1.87 1.34 20.40
C PHE A 188 1.15 0.69 21.59
N PRO A 189 1.53 -0.53 21.98
CA PRO A 189 0.87 -1.30 23.03
C PRO A 189 1.30 -0.87 24.45
N HIS A 190 1.17 0.42 24.78
CA HIS A 190 1.47 0.93 26.12
C HIS A 190 0.33 0.63 27.10
N ALA A 191 0.66 0.21 28.35
CA ALA A 191 -0.32 -0.18 29.35
C ALA A 191 -1.31 0.94 29.72
N ASP A 192 -0.87 2.20 29.71
CA ASP A 192 -1.68 3.36 30.06
C ASP A 192 -2.59 3.85 28.89
N SER A 193 -2.51 3.24 27.71
CA SER A 193 -3.33 3.60 26.56
C SER A 193 -4.54 2.68 26.43
N GLU A 194 -5.73 3.19 26.16
CA GLU A 194 -6.90 2.40 25.80
C GLU A 194 -6.75 1.76 24.41
N TYR A 195 -6.16 2.51 23.48
CA TYR A 195 -5.96 2.08 22.10
C TYR A 195 -4.49 1.72 21.85
N VAL A 196 -4.26 0.78 20.94
CA VAL A 196 -2.91 0.36 20.51
C VAL A 196 -2.77 0.36 18.99
N ASN A 197 -3.87 0.29 18.26
CA ASN A 197 -3.94 0.23 16.80
C ASN A 197 -4.28 1.60 16.20
N PHE A 198 -3.44 2.62 16.45
CA PHE A 198 -3.68 3.99 15.98
C PHE A 198 -3.66 4.10 14.45
N ALA A 199 -2.87 3.27 13.77
CA ALA A 199 -2.86 3.17 12.32
C ALA A 199 -4.24 2.78 11.75
N LEU A 200 -4.92 1.82 12.37
CA LEU A 200 -6.27 1.43 11.96
C LEU A 200 -7.29 2.55 12.22
N LEU A 201 -7.11 3.34 13.27
CA LEU A 201 -7.95 4.51 13.53
C LEU A 201 -7.77 5.59 12.46
N ASP A 202 -6.53 5.81 11.99
CA ASP A 202 -6.24 6.74 10.90
C ASP A 202 -6.89 6.29 9.59
N GLN A 203 -6.80 4.98 9.28
CA GLN A 203 -7.45 4.37 8.12
C GLN A 203 -8.98 4.51 8.20
N ILE A 204 -9.58 4.25 9.35
CA ILE A 204 -11.02 4.43 9.59
C ILE A 204 -11.42 5.91 9.42
N ALA A 205 -10.62 6.84 9.94
CA ALA A 205 -10.87 8.28 9.79
C ALA A 205 -10.80 8.73 8.31
N ALA A 206 -9.84 8.22 7.54
CA ALA A 206 -9.76 8.48 6.10
C ALA A 206 -10.96 7.89 5.34
N LEU A 207 -11.40 6.67 5.67
CA LEU A 207 -12.59 6.05 5.11
C LEU A 207 -13.85 6.86 5.45
N GLN A 208 -13.97 7.36 6.68
CA GLN A 208 -15.08 8.24 7.08
C GLN A 208 -15.05 9.55 6.29
N TRP A 209 -13.86 10.16 6.11
CA TRP A 209 -13.73 11.34 5.27
C TRP A 209 -14.24 11.09 3.84
N VAL A 210 -13.93 9.94 3.25
CA VAL A 210 -14.43 9.54 1.93
C VAL A 210 -15.96 9.42 1.95
N GLN A 211 -16.54 8.76 2.93
CA GLN A 211 -18.01 8.64 3.05
C GLN A 211 -18.69 10.01 3.10
N ASP A 212 -18.11 10.95 3.83
CA ASP A 212 -18.70 12.26 4.05
C ASP A 212 -18.49 13.23 2.87
N ASN A 213 -17.37 13.10 2.12
CA ASN A 213 -16.91 14.19 1.26
C ASN A 213 -16.68 13.81 -0.22
N ILE A 214 -16.47 12.53 -0.57
CA ILE A 214 -16.04 12.13 -1.91
C ILE A 214 -17.03 12.50 -3.01
N ALA A 215 -18.29 12.70 -2.64
CA ALA A 215 -19.35 13.16 -3.54
C ALA A 215 -19.08 14.56 -4.13
N ALA A 216 -18.30 15.39 -3.43
CA ALA A 216 -17.95 16.74 -3.89
C ALA A 216 -16.98 16.72 -5.09
N VAL A 217 -16.23 15.63 -5.28
CA VAL A 217 -15.33 15.41 -6.42
C VAL A 217 -15.86 14.39 -7.43
N GLY A 218 -17.16 14.04 -7.35
CA GLY A 218 -17.83 13.14 -8.30
C GLY A 218 -17.80 11.66 -7.93
N GLY A 219 -17.27 11.27 -6.77
CA GLY A 219 -17.28 9.89 -6.28
C GLY A 219 -18.59 9.49 -5.64
N ASP A 220 -18.92 8.20 -5.69
CA ASP A 220 -20.10 7.60 -5.06
C ASP A 220 -19.71 6.92 -3.72
N PRO A 221 -20.10 7.49 -2.57
CA PRO A 221 -19.79 6.89 -1.28
C PRO A 221 -20.45 5.53 -1.05
N ALA A 222 -21.47 5.15 -1.84
CA ALA A 222 -22.10 3.83 -1.79
C ALA A 222 -21.36 2.77 -2.65
N ARG A 223 -20.34 3.15 -3.43
CA ARG A 223 -19.57 2.25 -4.30
C ARG A 223 -18.07 2.37 -4.03
N VAL A 224 -17.67 2.15 -2.77
CA VAL A 224 -16.28 2.24 -2.33
C VAL A 224 -15.62 0.87 -2.35
N THR A 225 -14.50 0.75 -3.05
CA THR A 225 -13.59 -0.41 -3.04
C THR A 225 -12.33 -0.02 -2.28
N LEU A 226 -12.02 -0.76 -1.21
CA LEU A 226 -10.82 -0.57 -0.40
C LEU A 226 -9.76 -1.56 -0.85
N ALA A 227 -8.61 -1.08 -1.27
CA ALA A 227 -7.51 -1.87 -1.82
C ALA A 227 -6.19 -1.58 -1.10
N GLY A 228 -5.31 -2.55 -1.07
CA GLY A 228 -3.98 -2.39 -0.53
C GLY A 228 -3.11 -3.61 -0.78
N GLU A 229 -1.82 -3.43 -0.58
CA GLU A 229 -0.82 -4.47 -0.75
C GLU A 229 -0.07 -4.70 0.56
N SER A 230 0.43 -5.93 0.76
CA SER A 230 1.28 -6.29 1.91
C SER A 230 0.60 -5.93 3.24
N ALA A 231 1.27 -5.17 4.09
CA ALA A 231 0.72 -4.71 5.37
C ALA A 231 -0.57 -3.89 5.20
N GLY A 232 -0.72 -3.11 4.12
CA GLY A 232 -1.96 -2.43 3.79
C GLY A 232 -3.10 -3.42 3.53
N ALA A 233 -2.83 -4.50 2.82
CA ALA A 233 -3.79 -5.57 2.57
C ALA A 233 -4.16 -6.34 3.85
N ASP A 234 -3.19 -6.62 4.72
CA ASP A 234 -3.47 -7.26 6.01
C ASP A 234 -4.31 -6.37 6.92
N ASN A 235 -4.03 -5.06 6.95
CA ASN A 235 -4.87 -4.10 7.64
C ASN A 235 -6.32 -4.12 7.11
N ILE A 236 -6.52 -4.23 5.78
CA ILE A 236 -7.86 -4.38 5.18
C ILE A 236 -8.53 -5.65 5.68
N ALA A 237 -7.80 -6.78 5.71
CA ALA A 237 -8.35 -8.03 6.23
C ALA A 237 -8.82 -7.87 7.69
N VAL A 238 -8.05 -7.18 8.52
CA VAL A 238 -8.45 -6.86 9.91
C VAL A 238 -9.69 -5.94 9.95
N LEU A 239 -9.74 -4.93 9.08
CA LEU A 239 -10.89 -4.01 8.97
C LEU A 239 -12.17 -4.72 8.51
N LEU A 240 -12.09 -5.84 7.74
CA LEU A 240 -13.26 -6.68 7.45
C LEU A 240 -13.91 -7.27 8.72
N GLY A 241 -13.16 -7.39 9.82
CA GLY A 241 -13.66 -7.85 11.10
C GLY A 241 -13.88 -6.76 12.15
N SER A 242 -13.44 -5.53 11.91
CA SER A 242 -13.51 -4.44 12.87
C SER A 242 -14.90 -3.84 12.97
N PRO A 243 -15.51 -3.75 14.16
CA PRO A 243 -16.83 -3.13 14.31
C PRO A 243 -16.84 -1.63 13.92
N MET A 244 -15.69 -0.95 14.01
CA MET A 244 -15.57 0.48 13.71
C MET A 244 -15.48 0.79 12.21
N ALA A 245 -15.13 -0.20 11.36
CA ALA A 245 -15.04 -0.04 9.92
C ALA A 245 -16.32 -0.45 9.17
N LYS A 246 -17.35 -0.89 9.91
CA LYS A 246 -18.59 -1.41 9.31
C LYS A 246 -19.32 -0.37 8.46
N GLY A 247 -19.52 -0.70 7.18
CA GLY A 247 -20.27 0.13 6.23
C GLY A 247 -19.45 1.25 5.59
N LEU A 248 -18.15 1.36 5.86
CA LEU A 248 -17.27 2.38 5.28
C LEU A 248 -16.78 2.01 3.88
N PHE A 249 -16.83 0.74 3.51
CA PHE A 249 -16.50 0.24 2.17
C PHE A 249 -17.40 -0.94 1.79
N HIS A 250 -17.50 -1.23 0.49
CA HIS A 250 -18.47 -2.14 -0.10
C HIS A 250 -17.81 -3.31 -0.82
N ARG A 251 -16.54 -3.15 -1.18
CA ARG A 251 -15.67 -4.15 -1.83
C ARG A 251 -14.26 -4.02 -1.28
N ALA A 252 -13.48 -5.08 -1.39
CA ALA A 252 -12.07 -5.02 -1.02
C ALA A 252 -11.16 -5.72 -2.06
N VAL A 253 -9.90 -5.29 -2.11
CA VAL A 253 -8.82 -5.95 -2.84
C VAL A 253 -7.66 -6.14 -1.88
N VAL A 254 -7.29 -7.39 -1.62
CA VAL A 254 -6.27 -7.79 -0.65
C VAL A 254 -5.11 -8.42 -1.42
N GLN A 255 -4.06 -7.64 -1.66
CA GLN A 255 -2.89 -8.03 -2.46
C GLN A 255 -1.75 -8.44 -1.54
N SER A 256 -1.33 -9.69 -1.62
CA SER A 256 -0.21 -10.25 -0.83
C SER A 256 -0.32 -9.93 0.66
N GLY A 257 -1.50 -10.23 1.27
CA GLY A 257 -1.82 -9.92 2.66
C GLY A 257 -2.80 -10.90 3.27
N GLY A 258 -3.42 -10.51 4.41
CA GLY A 258 -4.44 -11.32 5.07
C GLY A 258 -3.89 -12.39 6.01
N TRP A 259 -2.62 -12.33 6.40
CA TRP A 259 -2.01 -13.28 7.35
C TRP A 259 -2.62 -13.22 8.75
N SER A 260 -3.24 -12.11 9.12
CA SER A 260 -4.00 -11.97 10.38
C SER A 260 -5.14 -12.96 10.54
N ILE A 261 -5.61 -13.60 9.45
CA ILE A 261 -6.59 -14.70 9.52
C ILE A 261 -5.99 -15.98 10.15
N VAL A 262 -4.68 -16.15 10.03
CA VAL A 262 -3.95 -17.30 10.60
C VAL A 262 -3.58 -17.03 12.05
N SER A 263 -2.98 -15.88 12.33
CA SER A 263 -2.53 -15.49 13.66
C SER A 263 -2.49 -13.98 13.81
N MET A 264 -2.89 -13.50 14.99
CA MET A 264 -2.72 -12.11 15.45
C MET A 264 -2.21 -12.14 16.89
N PRO A 265 -1.24 -11.28 17.25
CA PRO A 265 -0.78 -11.22 18.64
C PRO A 265 -1.84 -10.58 19.55
N GLU A 266 -1.91 -11.05 20.77
CA GLU A 266 -2.62 -10.36 21.84
C GLU A 266 -1.81 -9.13 22.29
N ARG A 267 -2.47 -8.05 22.68
CA ARG A 267 -1.82 -6.83 23.19
C ARG A 267 -0.73 -7.11 24.22
N LYS A 268 -1.02 -7.97 25.21
CA LYS A 268 -0.07 -8.34 26.28
C LYS A 268 1.20 -9.03 25.76
N GLU A 269 1.12 -9.69 24.60
CA GLU A 269 2.27 -10.38 24.00
C GLU A 269 3.25 -9.39 23.36
N VAL A 270 2.78 -8.21 22.97
CA VAL A 270 3.57 -7.15 22.35
C VAL A 270 3.94 -6.01 23.32
N GLU A 271 3.33 -5.94 24.51
CA GLU A 271 3.64 -4.90 25.52
C GLU A 271 5.11 -4.88 25.97
N HIS A 272 5.80 -6.01 25.95
CA HIS A 272 7.20 -6.06 26.34
C HIS A 272 8.12 -5.23 25.41
N GLN A 273 7.73 -5.00 24.17
CA GLN A 273 8.47 -4.17 23.21
C GLN A 273 8.56 -2.72 23.69
N ILE A 274 7.52 -2.23 24.39
CA ILE A 274 7.53 -0.88 24.96
C ILE A 274 8.57 -0.74 26.06
N LYS A 275 8.80 -1.79 26.84
CA LYS A 275 9.87 -1.79 27.86
C LYS A 275 11.24 -1.71 27.19
N ALA A 276 11.47 -2.49 26.13
CA ALA A 276 12.71 -2.42 25.36
C ALA A 276 12.94 -1.02 24.77
N LEU A 277 11.90 -0.43 24.17
CA LEU A 277 11.95 0.95 23.67
C LEU A 277 12.24 1.96 24.77
N SER A 278 11.56 1.85 25.92
CA SER A 278 11.72 2.75 27.07
C SER A 278 13.15 2.71 27.62
N ILE A 279 13.76 1.53 27.67
CA ILE A 279 15.17 1.35 28.05
C ILE A 279 16.07 2.03 27.02
N GLU A 280 15.80 1.82 25.70
CA GLU A 280 16.64 2.37 24.64
C GLU A 280 16.67 3.89 24.65
N VAL A 281 15.50 4.56 24.82
CA VAL A 281 15.41 6.03 24.72
C VAL A 281 15.57 6.76 26.05
N LEU A 282 15.31 6.13 27.21
CA LEU A 282 15.30 6.79 28.51
C LEU A 282 16.11 6.06 29.59
N GLY A 283 16.59 4.83 29.32
CA GLY A 283 17.25 3.99 30.32
C GLY A 283 16.32 3.52 31.45
N ASP A 284 15.00 3.61 31.27
CA ASP A 284 13.98 3.27 32.27
C ASP A 284 12.92 2.35 31.62
N GLU A 285 12.80 1.11 32.10
CA GLU A 285 11.82 0.14 31.59
C GLU A 285 10.35 0.51 31.87
N ASN A 286 10.10 1.42 32.79
CA ASN A 286 8.78 1.84 33.26
C ASN A 286 8.48 3.31 32.88
N ALA A 287 9.07 3.79 31.80
CA ALA A 287 8.81 5.16 31.35
C ALA A 287 7.31 5.35 31.07
N SER A 288 6.76 6.45 31.58
CA SER A 288 5.37 6.81 31.36
C SER A 288 5.13 7.27 29.92
N LEU A 289 3.88 7.17 29.47
CA LEU A 289 3.44 7.68 28.17
C LEU A 289 3.81 9.17 27.96
N GLU A 290 3.70 9.99 29.04
CA GLU A 290 4.08 11.41 29.01
C GLU A 290 5.57 11.63 28.79
N GLN A 291 6.43 10.79 29.40
CA GLN A 291 7.88 10.86 29.17
C GLN A 291 8.25 10.48 27.74
N LEU A 292 7.66 9.40 27.21
CA LEU A 292 7.89 8.94 25.85
C LEU A 292 7.38 9.94 24.79
N ARG A 293 6.28 10.68 25.04
CA ARG A 293 5.79 11.76 24.17
C ARG A 293 6.78 12.91 23.98
N LYS A 294 7.71 13.12 24.91
CA LYS A 294 8.70 14.21 24.86
C LYS A 294 9.93 13.86 24.02
N ILE A 295 10.09 12.61 23.63
CA ILE A 295 11.22 12.16 22.79
C ILE A 295 11.02 12.69 21.36
N ASP A 296 12.12 13.10 20.75
CA ASP A 296 12.13 13.49 19.35
C ASP A 296 11.58 12.37 18.46
N ALA A 297 10.80 12.73 17.44
CA ALA A 297 10.10 11.75 16.64
C ALA A 297 11.05 10.86 15.82
N GLN A 298 12.14 11.42 15.28
CA GLN A 298 13.12 10.66 14.51
C GLN A 298 13.93 9.73 15.42
N GLU A 299 14.34 10.20 16.60
CA GLU A 299 14.99 9.38 17.62
C GLU A 299 14.11 8.20 18.01
N LEU A 300 12.81 8.45 18.25
CA LEU A 300 11.84 7.42 18.61
C LEU A 300 11.63 6.39 17.48
N ALA A 301 11.56 6.84 16.21
CA ALA A 301 11.42 5.95 15.06
C ALA A 301 12.62 5.00 14.94
N LEU A 302 13.84 5.51 15.06
CA LEU A 302 15.06 4.70 14.97
C LEU A 302 15.21 3.73 16.14
N ALA A 303 14.94 4.17 17.38
CA ALA A 303 14.99 3.32 18.56
C ALA A 303 13.92 2.21 18.50
N ALA A 304 12.75 2.51 17.96
CA ALA A 304 11.67 1.53 17.81
C ALA A 304 12.00 0.43 16.78
N ASP A 305 12.71 0.74 15.71
CA ASP A 305 13.16 -0.27 14.74
C ASP A 305 14.08 -1.32 15.39
N ILE A 306 14.85 -0.94 16.40
CA ILE A 306 15.68 -1.85 17.20
C ILE A 306 14.81 -2.63 18.19
N ALA A 307 13.99 -1.93 18.97
CA ALA A 307 13.19 -2.52 20.05
C ALA A 307 12.11 -3.50 19.53
N PHE A 308 11.60 -3.27 18.32
CA PHE A 308 10.56 -4.10 17.69
C PHE A 308 11.10 -5.03 16.59
N ALA A 309 12.41 -5.29 16.56
CA ALA A 309 13.04 -6.09 15.50
C ALA A 309 12.47 -7.52 15.39
N GLU A 310 12.15 -8.17 16.50
CA GLU A 310 11.70 -9.57 16.52
C GLU A 310 10.23 -9.74 16.09
N LEU A 311 9.31 -8.91 16.61
CA LEU A 311 7.87 -9.06 16.34
C LEU A 311 7.34 -8.10 15.26
N GLY A 312 8.10 -7.05 14.92
CA GLY A 312 7.67 -6.04 13.98
C GLY A 312 6.52 -5.17 14.49
N PHE A 313 5.79 -4.55 13.56
CA PHE A 313 4.64 -3.70 13.84
C PHE A 313 3.40 -4.23 13.13
N GLY A 314 2.26 -4.16 13.78
CA GLY A 314 1.00 -4.57 13.18
C GLY A 314 -0.16 -4.58 14.16
N PRO A 315 -1.35 -4.89 13.65
CA PRO A 315 -2.54 -4.98 14.46
C PRO A 315 -2.40 -6.03 15.58
N SER A 316 -2.86 -5.68 16.76
CA SER A 316 -2.96 -6.59 17.90
C SER A 316 -4.37 -6.57 18.50
N VAL A 317 -4.76 -7.71 19.08
CA VAL A 317 -6.06 -7.87 19.74
C VAL A 317 -6.05 -7.19 21.09
N GLY A 318 -7.15 -6.55 21.48
CA GLY A 318 -7.37 -6.06 22.83
C GLY A 318 -7.63 -4.56 22.95
N ASP A 319 -8.10 -3.93 21.88
CA ASP A 319 -8.64 -2.57 21.92
C ASP A 319 -10.00 -2.47 21.19
N PRO A 320 -10.71 -1.33 21.25
CA PRO A 320 -12.02 -1.19 20.61
C PRO A 320 -12.01 -1.36 19.08
N VAL A 321 -10.89 -1.17 18.41
CA VAL A 321 -10.75 -1.38 16.96
C VAL A 321 -10.68 -2.86 16.62
N VAL A 322 -9.92 -3.61 17.43
CA VAL A 322 -9.69 -5.06 17.28
C VAL A 322 -10.01 -5.76 18.60
N PRO A 323 -11.31 -5.87 18.98
CA PRO A 323 -11.67 -6.45 20.27
C PRO A 323 -11.47 -7.96 20.34
N VAL A 324 -11.47 -8.63 19.19
CA VAL A 324 -11.20 -10.07 19.02
C VAL A 324 -10.44 -10.31 17.73
N SER A 325 -9.74 -11.42 17.62
CA SER A 325 -8.92 -11.74 16.43
C SER A 325 -9.79 -11.90 15.18
N LEU A 326 -9.21 -11.58 14.01
CA LEU A 326 -9.86 -11.77 12.72
C LEU A 326 -10.36 -13.21 12.54
N ARG A 327 -9.56 -14.19 12.99
CA ARG A 327 -9.91 -15.62 12.97
C ARG A 327 -11.19 -15.93 13.76
N GLU A 328 -11.37 -15.33 14.93
CA GLU A 328 -12.57 -15.54 15.76
C GLU A 328 -13.81 -14.86 15.13
N VAL A 329 -13.64 -13.65 14.59
CA VAL A 329 -14.71 -12.97 13.84
C VAL A 329 -15.16 -13.81 12.64
N ALA A 330 -14.20 -14.33 11.87
CA ALA A 330 -14.46 -15.18 10.71
C ALA A 330 -15.16 -16.50 11.09
N LYS A 331 -14.66 -17.22 12.08
CA LYS A 331 -15.31 -18.43 12.61
C LYS A 331 -16.74 -18.17 13.10
N ALA A 332 -17.00 -17.01 13.66
CA ALA A 332 -18.33 -16.60 14.09
C ALA A 332 -19.23 -16.13 12.95
N ARG A 333 -18.74 -16.10 11.70
CA ARG A 333 -19.43 -15.57 10.51
C ARG A 333 -19.89 -14.13 10.70
N LYS A 334 -18.99 -13.28 11.22
CA LYS A 334 -19.26 -11.87 11.52
C LYS A 334 -18.37 -10.91 10.72
N LEU A 335 -17.67 -11.40 9.70
CA LEU A 335 -17.00 -10.51 8.74
C LEU A 335 -18.03 -9.58 8.10
N HIS A 336 -17.62 -8.40 7.71
CA HIS A 336 -18.47 -7.52 6.92
C HIS A 336 -18.86 -8.22 5.61
N ASN A 337 -20.11 -8.00 5.17
CA ASN A 337 -20.60 -8.56 3.91
C ASN A 337 -20.03 -7.75 2.74
N VAL A 338 -18.82 -8.10 2.32
CA VAL A 338 -18.00 -7.40 1.34
C VAL A 338 -17.42 -8.42 0.36
N ASP A 339 -17.62 -8.21 -0.92
CA ASP A 339 -17.00 -9.03 -1.98
C ASP A 339 -15.52 -8.67 -2.13
N VAL A 340 -14.65 -9.66 -2.35
CA VAL A 340 -13.20 -9.46 -2.26
C VAL A 340 -12.45 -10.10 -3.42
N ILE A 341 -11.51 -9.35 -4.04
CA ILE A 341 -10.40 -9.92 -4.80
C ILE A 341 -9.22 -10.13 -3.84
N LEU A 342 -8.61 -11.32 -3.90
CA LEU A 342 -7.42 -11.65 -3.12
C LEU A 342 -6.36 -12.29 -4.01
N GLY A 343 -5.09 -12.17 -3.63
CA GLY A 343 -4.04 -12.90 -4.35
C GLY A 343 -2.67 -12.64 -3.79
N SER A 344 -1.70 -13.28 -4.40
CA SER A 344 -0.29 -13.14 -4.08
C SER A 344 0.57 -13.31 -5.35
N ASN A 345 1.84 -12.97 -5.23
CA ASN A 345 2.82 -13.17 -6.28
C ASN A 345 3.49 -14.54 -6.12
N THR A 346 4.00 -15.09 -7.21
CA THR A 346 4.61 -16.44 -7.19
C THR A 346 5.92 -16.48 -6.41
N ASN A 347 6.68 -15.39 -6.40
CA ASN A 347 8.03 -15.31 -5.80
C ASN A 347 8.13 -14.21 -4.74
N GLU A 348 7.23 -14.20 -3.76
CA GLU A 348 7.09 -13.13 -2.76
C GLU A 348 8.38 -12.83 -1.98
N TYR A 349 9.18 -13.85 -1.70
CA TYR A 349 10.36 -13.73 -0.85
C TYR A 349 11.70 -13.85 -1.58
N LEU A 350 11.72 -14.24 -2.85
CA LEU A 350 12.95 -14.57 -3.57
C LEU A 350 14.03 -13.49 -3.47
N VAL A 351 13.64 -12.22 -3.56
CA VAL A 351 14.55 -11.05 -3.46
C VAL A 351 15.10 -10.78 -2.06
N TYR A 352 14.49 -11.36 -1.03
CA TYR A 352 14.89 -11.16 0.37
C TYR A 352 15.72 -12.33 0.92
N LEU A 353 15.85 -13.41 0.15
CA LEU A 353 16.55 -14.61 0.60
C LEU A 353 18.06 -14.46 0.53
N SER A 354 18.74 -14.93 1.56
CA SER A 354 20.19 -15.08 1.51
C SER A 354 20.55 -16.26 0.58
N PRO A 355 21.60 -16.13 -0.28
CA PRO A 355 21.95 -17.17 -1.23
C PRO A 355 22.31 -18.54 -0.63
N ASP A 356 22.57 -18.59 0.67
CA ASP A 356 22.92 -19.80 1.42
C ASP A 356 21.73 -20.39 2.21
N GLN A 357 20.53 -19.83 2.09
CA GLN A 357 19.34 -20.41 2.70
C GLN A 357 18.95 -21.73 2.05
N THR A 358 18.53 -22.70 2.89
CA THR A 358 18.19 -24.05 2.45
C THR A 358 16.82 -24.49 2.96
N VAL A 359 16.20 -25.41 2.23
CA VAL A 359 14.95 -26.07 2.66
C VAL A 359 15.13 -26.75 4.02
N GLN A 360 16.31 -27.31 4.29
CA GLN A 360 16.56 -27.97 5.58
C GLN A 360 16.58 -26.97 6.74
N GLN A 361 17.19 -25.80 6.58
CA GLN A 361 17.15 -24.72 7.59
C GLN A 361 15.71 -24.29 7.87
N TRP A 362 14.91 -24.08 6.82
CA TRP A 362 13.50 -23.74 6.98
C TRP A 362 12.72 -24.82 7.77
N ILE A 363 12.96 -26.11 7.48
CA ILE A 363 12.33 -27.23 8.18
C ILE A 363 12.75 -27.28 9.66
N ASP A 364 14.02 -27.01 9.96
CA ASP A 364 14.54 -27.02 11.33
C ASP A 364 13.92 -25.86 12.16
N GLU A 365 13.63 -24.74 11.54
CA GLU A 365 12.95 -23.57 12.14
C GLU A 365 11.43 -23.78 12.25
N ASN A 366 10.85 -24.63 11.38
CA ASN A 366 9.41 -24.93 11.32
C ASN A 366 9.17 -26.44 11.52
N PRO A 367 9.37 -26.95 12.74
CA PRO A 367 9.37 -28.40 12.99
C PRO A 367 8.00 -29.03 12.72
N SER A 368 8.01 -30.10 11.94
CA SER A 368 6.86 -30.92 11.60
C SER A 368 7.21 -32.41 11.79
N ASP A 369 6.22 -33.29 11.75
CA ASP A 369 6.48 -34.72 11.78
C ASP A 369 7.22 -35.22 10.53
N LYS A 370 7.82 -36.41 10.61
CA LYS A 370 8.66 -36.92 9.52
C LYS A 370 7.89 -37.19 8.21
N GLU A 371 6.62 -37.52 8.30
CA GLU A 371 5.76 -37.80 7.13
C GLU A 371 5.45 -36.50 6.41
N THR A 372 5.06 -35.47 7.13
CA THR A 372 4.84 -34.10 6.61
C THR A 372 6.10 -33.55 5.97
N VAL A 373 7.27 -33.66 6.62
CA VAL A 373 8.55 -33.23 6.05
C VAL A 373 8.88 -33.95 4.74
N ALA A 374 8.64 -35.28 4.69
CA ALA A 374 8.87 -36.05 3.46
C ALA A 374 7.93 -35.62 2.33
N ALA A 375 6.67 -35.35 2.64
CA ALA A 375 5.68 -34.88 1.67
C ALA A 375 6.02 -33.47 1.15
N ILE A 376 6.42 -32.53 2.03
CA ILE A 376 6.90 -31.18 1.63
C ILE A 376 8.08 -31.31 0.66
N LYS A 377 9.10 -32.11 0.99
CA LYS A 377 10.25 -32.32 0.09
C LYS A 377 9.85 -32.95 -1.23
N ALA A 378 8.84 -33.82 -1.26
CA ALA A 378 8.34 -34.40 -2.51
C ALA A 378 7.63 -33.38 -3.40
N VAL A 379 6.84 -32.47 -2.82
CA VAL A 379 6.18 -31.35 -3.55
C VAL A 379 7.19 -30.36 -4.12
N LEU A 380 8.29 -30.13 -3.40
CA LEU A 380 9.34 -29.21 -3.84
C LEU A 380 10.30 -29.79 -4.89
N ASN A 381 10.32 -31.13 -5.06
CA ASN A 381 11.24 -31.80 -5.96
C ASN A 381 10.75 -31.76 -7.42
N ASP A 382 10.67 -30.58 -8.01
CA ASP A 382 10.21 -30.33 -9.38
C ASP A 382 11.32 -29.84 -10.33
N GLY A 383 12.58 -29.81 -9.85
CA GLY A 383 13.74 -29.35 -10.60
C GLY A 383 14.08 -27.85 -10.39
N SER A 384 13.33 -27.16 -9.55
CA SER A 384 13.68 -25.79 -9.11
C SER A 384 14.95 -25.79 -8.23
N THR A 385 15.61 -24.65 -8.18
CA THR A 385 16.77 -24.43 -7.29
C THR A 385 16.35 -24.48 -5.83
N GLU A 386 17.30 -24.73 -4.93
CA GLU A 386 17.04 -24.74 -3.48
C GLU A 386 16.46 -23.41 -3.00
N LEU A 387 16.94 -22.29 -3.53
CA LEU A 387 16.46 -20.95 -3.19
C LEU A 387 15.00 -20.74 -3.63
N GLU A 388 14.63 -21.17 -4.84
CA GLU A 388 13.24 -21.15 -5.33
C GLU A 388 12.33 -22.06 -4.50
N GLN A 389 12.84 -23.17 -4.00
CA GLN A 389 12.09 -24.07 -3.10
C GLN A 389 11.83 -23.40 -1.74
N VAL A 390 12.82 -22.70 -1.18
CA VAL A 390 12.66 -21.92 0.06
C VAL A 390 11.68 -20.78 -0.16
N ASP A 391 11.79 -20.03 -1.26
CA ASP A 391 10.84 -18.98 -1.62
C ASP A 391 9.40 -19.52 -1.68
N ARG A 392 9.17 -20.65 -2.35
CA ARG A 392 7.83 -21.29 -2.43
C ARG A 392 7.27 -21.65 -1.06
N LEU A 393 8.09 -22.14 -0.13
CA LEU A 393 7.66 -22.44 1.25
C LEU A 393 7.22 -21.18 1.97
N ILE A 394 8.04 -20.14 1.94
CA ILE A 394 7.75 -18.88 2.62
C ILE A 394 6.56 -18.18 1.97
N THR A 395 6.53 -18.12 0.63
CA THR A 395 5.39 -17.57 -0.13
C THR A 395 4.09 -18.29 0.21
N ALA A 396 4.11 -19.63 0.28
CA ALA A 396 2.92 -20.39 0.69
C ALA A 396 2.47 -20.03 2.11
N VAL A 397 3.37 -20.06 3.08
CA VAL A 397 3.02 -19.84 4.51
C VAL A 397 2.57 -18.41 4.80
N GLN A 398 3.25 -17.42 4.22
CA GLN A 398 3.00 -16.02 4.57
C GLN A 398 1.92 -15.35 3.70
N PHE A 399 1.70 -15.82 2.47
CA PHE A 399 0.79 -15.18 1.52
C PHE A 399 -0.25 -16.13 0.93
N GLY A 400 0.17 -17.20 0.24
CA GLY A 400 -0.74 -18.06 -0.48
C GLY A 400 -1.77 -18.77 0.42
N CYS A 401 -1.34 -19.35 1.53
CA CYS A 401 -2.24 -20.04 2.46
C CYS A 401 -3.16 -19.08 3.23
N PRO A 402 -2.68 -17.93 3.74
CA PRO A 402 -3.56 -16.90 4.29
C PRO A 402 -4.61 -16.41 3.28
N THR A 403 -4.21 -16.16 2.02
CA THR A 403 -5.12 -15.78 0.94
C THR A 403 -6.24 -16.81 0.75
N LEU A 404 -5.89 -18.10 0.60
CA LEU A 404 -6.87 -19.18 0.44
C LEU A 404 -7.76 -19.30 1.67
N LYS A 405 -7.18 -19.21 2.88
CA LYS A 405 -7.95 -19.29 4.13
C LYS A 405 -8.92 -18.13 4.27
N LEU A 406 -8.51 -16.92 3.96
CA LEU A 406 -9.38 -15.74 4.01
C LEU A 406 -10.51 -15.86 2.96
N ALA A 407 -10.21 -16.33 1.74
CA ALA A 407 -11.22 -16.59 0.72
C ALA A 407 -12.29 -17.60 1.18
N GLU A 408 -11.87 -18.70 1.81
CA GLU A 408 -12.79 -19.68 2.44
C GLU A 408 -13.71 -19.02 3.48
N GLN A 409 -13.14 -18.18 4.34
CA GLN A 409 -13.91 -17.51 5.39
C GLN A 409 -14.87 -16.45 4.83
N ILE A 410 -14.47 -15.71 3.78
CA ILE A 410 -15.34 -14.75 3.09
C ILE A 410 -16.54 -15.48 2.48
N ASN A 411 -16.32 -16.59 1.78
CA ASN A 411 -17.40 -17.38 1.20
C ASN A 411 -18.32 -17.98 2.26
N SER A 412 -17.76 -18.52 3.33
CA SER A 412 -18.56 -19.08 4.44
C SER A 412 -19.38 -18.02 5.19
N ASN A 413 -18.96 -16.76 5.10
CA ASN A 413 -19.71 -15.60 5.61
C ASN A 413 -20.83 -15.12 4.66
N GLY A 414 -20.89 -15.63 3.42
CA GLY A 414 -21.92 -15.32 2.42
C GLY A 414 -21.54 -14.24 1.41
N SER A 415 -20.29 -13.80 1.40
CA SER A 415 -19.70 -12.89 0.40
C SER A 415 -18.96 -13.70 -0.69
N ARG A 416 -18.65 -13.05 -1.82
CA ARG A 416 -17.93 -13.67 -2.92
C ARG A 416 -16.44 -13.32 -2.86
N ALA A 417 -15.62 -14.27 -3.28
CA ALA A 417 -14.17 -14.10 -3.38
C ALA A 417 -13.68 -14.48 -4.77
N TRP A 418 -12.68 -13.79 -5.26
CA TRP A 418 -11.93 -14.11 -6.47
C TRP A 418 -10.46 -14.12 -6.13
N VAL A 419 -9.75 -15.19 -6.51
CA VAL A 419 -8.33 -15.36 -6.17
C VAL A 419 -7.47 -15.22 -7.42
N TYR A 420 -6.32 -14.56 -7.30
CA TYR A 420 -5.30 -14.51 -8.35
C TYR A 420 -3.95 -15.06 -7.87
N ASP A 421 -3.13 -15.47 -8.83
CA ASP A 421 -1.71 -15.75 -8.71
C ASP A 421 -0.98 -14.92 -9.76
N PHE A 422 -0.21 -13.91 -9.32
CA PHE A 422 0.58 -13.08 -10.22
C PHE A 422 1.94 -13.73 -10.44
N ASN A 423 2.24 -14.10 -11.70
CA ASN A 423 3.44 -14.84 -12.06
C ASN A 423 4.19 -14.25 -13.27
N LYS A 424 3.97 -12.97 -13.57
CA LYS A 424 4.71 -12.29 -14.62
C LYS A 424 6.12 -11.96 -14.12
N VAL A 425 7.10 -12.56 -14.78
CA VAL A 425 8.51 -12.21 -14.66
C VAL A 425 8.87 -11.29 -15.82
N ARG A 426 9.47 -10.14 -15.53
CA ARG A 426 9.91 -9.18 -16.55
C ARG A 426 11.07 -9.73 -17.35
N THR A 427 11.30 -9.16 -18.55
CA THR A 427 12.39 -9.58 -19.43
C THR A 427 13.74 -9.05 -18.96
N GLY A 428 14.82 -9.83 -19.16
CA GLY A 428 16.20 -9.47 -18.83
C GLY A 428 16.82 -10.36 -17.76
N GLU A 429 18.15 -10.39 -17.72
CA GLU A 429 18.89 -11.28 -16.80
C GLU A 429 18.65 -10.92 -15.33
N LEU A 430 18.66 -9.62 -15.00
CA LEU A 430 18.42 -9.14 -13.63
C LEU A 430 16.96 -9.38 -13.23
N ALA A 431 16.02 -9.06 -14.11
CA ALA A 431 14.59 -9.28 -13.89
C ALA A 431 14.25 -10.76 -13.63
N SER A 432 14.91 -11.70 -14.34
CA SER A 432 14.72 -13.14 -14.13
C SER A 432 15.17 -13.62 -12.74
N LYS A 433 16.14 -12.95 -12.12
CA LYS A 433 16.58 -13.24 -10.75
C LYS A 433 15.62 -12.73 -9.70
N MET A 434 14.89 -11.65 -10.02
CA MET A 434 13.87 -11.08 -9.13
C MET A 434 12.60 -11.94 -9.07
N GLY A 435 12.25 -12.62 -10.16
CA GLY A 435 10.99 -13.34 -10.28
C GLY A 435 9.78 -12.41 -10.29
N ALA A 436 8.61 -12.94 -9.96
CA ALA A 436 7.41 -12.17 -9.64
C ALA A 436 7.45 -11.80 -8.16
N TYR A 437 8.30 -10.83 -7.80
CA TYR A 437 8.63 -10.46 -6.43
C TYR A 437 7.49 -9.74 -5.71
N HIS A 438 7.61 -9.56 -4.41
CA HIS A 438 6.64 -8.85 -3.57
C HIS A 438 6.37 -7.42 -4.07
N GLY A 439 5.12 -7.09 -4.38
CA GLY A 439 4.71 -5.81 -4.97
C GLY A 439 4.91 -5.68 -6.48
N ALA A 440 5.40 -6.72 -7.18
CA ALA A 440 5.66 -6.66 -8.63
C ALA A 440 4.39 -6.44 -9.48
N GLU A 441 3.20 -6.75 -8.98
CA GLU A 441 1.92 -6.57 -9.66
C GLU A 441 1.42 -5.11 -9.62
N ILE A 442 1.88 -4.30 -8.66
CA ILE A 442 1.39 -2.92 -8.44
C ILE A 442 1.52 -2.05 -9.69
N PRO A 443 2.69 -2.01 -10.38
CA PRO A 443 2.83 -1.24 -11.62
C PRO A 443 1.86 -1.67 -12.73
N TYR A 444 1.40 -2.92 -12.75
CA TYR A 444 0.41 -3.40 -13.72
C TYR A 444 -1.00 -2.94 -13.38
N ILE A 445 -1.32 -2.82 -12.09
CA ILE A 445 -2.63 -2.35 -11.63
C ILE A 445 -2.77 -0.85 -11.85
N PHE A 446 -1.75 -0.07 -11.47
CA PHE A 446 -1.76 1.39 -11.57
C PHE A 446 -1.27 1.93 -12.91
N ASN A 447 -0.70 1.08 -13.78
CA ASN A 447 -0.03 1.48 -15.02
C ASN A 447 1.07 2.51 -14.77
N THR A 448 1.95 2.20 -13.80
CA THR A 448 3.05 3.04 -13.34
C THR A 448 4.39 2.35 -13.62
N HIS A 449 4.67 2.07 -14.89
CA HIS A 449 5.93 1.49 -15.32
C HIS A 449 6.98 2.59 -15.46
N ASP A 450 7.79 2.75 -14.42
CA ASP A 450 8.90 3.72 -14.40
C ASP A 450 9.97 3.40 -15.45
N ASP A 451 10.74 4.41 -15.90
CA ASP A 451 11.75 4.28 -16.94
C ASP A 451 12.87 3.27 -16.61
N TRP A 452 13.16 3.08 -15.31
CA TRP A 452 14.15 2.09 -14.84
C TRP A 452 13.64 0.65 -14.84
N LEU A 453 12.32 0.46 -14.94
CA LEU A 453 11.67 -0.84 -14.85
C LEU A 453 11.55 -1.46 -16.25
N PRO A 454 12.22 -2.59 -16.55
CA PRO A 454 12.15 -3.22 -17.87
C PRO A 454 10.69 -3.52 -18.25
N THR A 455 10.18 -2.88 -19.28
CA THR A 455 8.78 -2.97 -19.70
C THR A 455 8.71 -3.23 -21.19
N ASP A 456 8.09 -4.32 -21.58
CA ASP A 456 7.90 -4.71 -22.98
C ASP A 456 6.42 -4.69 -23.40
N ALA A 457 6.13 -5.12 -24.62
CA ALA A 457 4.77 -5.16 -25.15
C ALA A 457 3.86 -6.18 -24.43
N GLU A 458 4.43 -7.28 -23.91
CA GLU A 458 3.67 -8.27 -23.13
C GLU A 458 3.30 -7.69 -21.75
N ASP A 459 4.19 -6.90 -21.13
CA ASP A 459 3.89 -6.20 -19.88
C ASP A 459 2.74 -5.21 -20.05
N LEU A 460 2.76 -4.41 -21.13
CA LEU A 460 1.70 -3.44 -21.42
C LEU A 460 0.37 -4.12 -21.76
N GLN A 461 0.40 -5.25 -22.44
CA GLN A 461 -0.80 -6.05 -22.69
C GLN A 461 -1.39 -6.55 -21.37
N LEU A 462 -0.59 -7.17 -20.52
CA LEU A 462 -1.03 -7.66 -19.21
C LEU A 462 -1.57 -6.53 -18.33
N THR A 463 -0.93 -5.36 -18.36
CA THR A 463 -1.41 -4.15 -17.68
C THR A 463 -2.84 -3.80 -18.11
N ASN A 464 -3.14 -3.84 -19.41
CA ASN A 464 -4.47 -3.56 -19.91
C ASN A 464 -5.50 -4.62 -19.48
N GLU A 465 -5.12 -5.90 -19.46
CA GLU A 465 -5.99 -7.00 -19.02
C GLU A 465 -6.30 -6.89 -17.51
N ILE A 466 -5.28 -6.66 -16.67
CA ILE A 466 -5.44 -6.46 -15.23
C ILE A 466 -6.32 -5.24 -14.95
N ALA A 467 -6.05 -4.13 -15.63
CA ALA A 467 -6.84 -2.92 -15.45
C ALA A 467 -8.31 -3.10 -15.85
N GLN A 468 -8.64 -3.95 -16.82
CA GLN A 468 -10.03 -4.27 -17.15
C GLN A 468 -10.70 -5.09 -16.05
N TYR A 469 -10.04 -6.12 -15.49
CA TYR A 469 -10.57 -6.90 -14.37
C TYR A 469 -10.82 -6.01 -13.15
N TRP A 470 -9.83 -5.17 -12.77
CA TRP A 470 -9.96 -4.27 -11.63
C TRP A 470 -11.07 -3.24 -11.84
N SER A 471 -11.14 -2.61 -13.03
CA SER A 471 -12.20 -1.64 -13.34
C SER A 471 -13.60 -2.28 -13.30
N ALA A 472 -13.76 -3.49 -13.84
CA ALA A 472 -15.01 -4.22 -13.78
C ALA A 472 -15.42 -4.52 -12.32
N PHE A 473 -14.49 -4.97 -11.50
CA PHE A 473 -14.75 -5.23 -10.09
C PHE A 473 -15.12 -3.95 -9.33
N VAL A 474 -14.38 -2.88 -9.51
CA VAL A 474 -14.64 -1.58 -8.87
C VAL A 474 -15.99 -1.01 -9.29
N ALA A 475 -16.35 -1.12 -10.56
CA ALA A 475 -17.62 -0.59 -11.07
C ALA A 475 -18.82 -1.48 -10.72
N GLN A 476 -18.70 -2.81 -10.91
CA GLN A 476 -19.83 -3.75 -10.94
C GLN A 476 -19.84 -4.76 -9.80
N GLY A 477 -18.74 -4.92 -9.04
CA GLY A 477 -18.59 -5.91 -7.97
C GLY A 477 -18.28 -7.32 -8.46
N THR A 478 -17.82 -7.45 -9.71
CA THR A 478 -17.33 -8.70 -10.28
C THR A 478 -16.20 -8.38 -11.27
N PRO A 479 -15.09 -9.17 -11.30
CA PRO A 479 -14.01 -8.95 -12.24
C PRO A 479 -14.32 -9.47 -13.65
N GLN A 480 -15.55 -9.94 -13.92
CA GLN A 480 -15.92 -10.51 -15.21
C GLN A 480 -15.99 -9.46 -16.31
N THR A 481 -15.41 -9.75 -17.46
CA THR A 481 -15.52 -8.99 -18.70
C THR A 481 -15.88 -9.92 -19.85
N GLU A 482 -16.47 -9.41 -20.93
CA GLU A 482 -16.83 -10.22 -22.10
C GLU A 482 -15.61 -10.60 -22.95
N GLU A 483 -14.52 -9.83 -22.85
CA GLU A 483 -13.37 -9.90 -23.75
C GLU A 483 -12.20 -10.72 -23.17
N LEU A 484 -12.16 -10.92 -21.86
CA LEU A 484 -11.05 -11.57 -21.16
C LEU A 484 -11.39 -13.00 -20.73
N ALA A 485 -10.36 -13.73 -20.31
CA ALA A 485 -10.54 -15.05 -19.71
C ALA A 485 -11.48 -14.98 -18.50
N GLN A 486 -12.31 -16.00 -18.33
CA GLN A 486 -13.21 -16.08 -17.18
C GLN A 486 -12.40 -16.16 -15.89
N TRP A 487 -12.61 -15.22 -14.98
CA TRP A 487 -12.07 -15.29 -13.62
C TRP A 487 -13.08 -16.02 -12.73
N PRO A 488 -12.82 -17.29 -12.36
CA PRO A 488 -13.80 -18.05 -11.58
C PRO A 488 -13.95 -17.44 -10.18
N GLU A 489 -15.19 -17.41 -9.71
CA GLU A 489 -15.45 -17.19 -8.30
C GLU A 489 -14.81 -18.32 -7.49
N PHE A 490 -14.13 -17.99 -6.40
CA PHE A 490 -13.47 -18.98 -5.56
C PHE A 490 -14.48 -19.91 -4.91
N SER A 491 -14.17 -21.19 -4.88
CA SER A 491 -14.91 -22.20 -4.11
C SER A 491 -13.95 -23.17 -3.42
N GLU A 492 -14.33 -23.65 -2.24
CA GLU A 492 -13.53 -24.61 -1.47
C GLU A 492 -13.31 -25.94 -2.22
N ASP A 493 -14.26 -26.34 -3.08
CA ASP A 493 -14.16 -27.58 -3.84
C ASP A 493 -13.11 -27.52 -4.96
N GLN A 494 -12.98 -26.38 -5.63
CA GLN A 494 -12.11 -26.23 -6.80
C GLN A 494 -10.82 -25.46 -6.48
N ARG A 495 -10.88 -24.47 -5.60
CA ARG A 495 -9.77 -23.59 -5.21
C ARG A 495 -9.02 -23.01 -6.42
N LEU A 496 -9.80 -22.55 -7.41
CA LEU A 496 -9.24 -21.95 -8.63
C LEU A 496 -8.83 -20.51 -8.37
N ALA A 497 -7.74 -20.12 -9.03
CA ALA A 497 -7.26 -18.75 -9.14
C ALA A 497 -7.17 -18.36 -10.61
N ILE A 498 -7.18 -17.06 -10.93
CA ILE A 498 -6.72 -16.58 -12.22
C ILE A 498 -5.20 -16.42 -12.17
N SER A 499 -4.49 -17.03 -13.12
CA SER A 499 -3.06 -16.78 -13.34
C SER A 499 -2.91 -15.47 -14.09
N LEU A 500 -2.17 -14.51 -13.52
CA LEU A 500 -1.86 -13.19 -14.10
C LEU A 500 -0.38 -13.16 -14.50
N GLY A 501 -0.09 -13.53 -15.73
CA GLY A 501 1.25 -13.63 -16.26
C GLY A 501 1.26 -13.78 -17.78
N LYS A 502 2.17 -14.60 -18.31
CA LYS A 502 2.26 -14.83 -19.75
C LYS A 502 0.96 -15.35 -20.37
N ASN A 503 0.20 -16.16 -19.63
CA ASN A 503 -1.10 -16.68 -20.05
C ASN A 503 -2.10 -16.38 -18.93
N VAL A 504 -3.08 -15.55 -19.22
CA VAL A 504 -4.16 -15.26 -18.29
C VAL A 504 -5.22 -16.34 -18.42
N GLN A 505 -5.35 -17.19 -17.39
CA GLN A 505 -6.28 -18.33 -17.39
C GLN A 505 -6.59 -18.81 -15.97
N ALA A 506 -7.70 -19.52 -15.80
CA ALA A 506 -8.02 -20.18 -14.53
C ALA A 506 -7.08 -21.37 -14.30
N VAL A 507 -6.51 -21.44 -13.10
CA VAL A 507 -5.59 -22.51 -12.67
C VAL A 507 -5.92 -22.94 -11.24
N SER A 508 -5.47 -24.12 -10.84
CA SER A 508 -5.40 -24.49 -9.43
C SER A 508 -4.36 -23.61 -8.73
N HIS A 509 -4.67 -23.03 -7.58
CA HIS A 509 -3.73 -22.14 -6.90
C HIS A 509 -2.43 -22.88 -6.54
N PRO A 510 -1.24 -22.35 -6.84
CA PRO A 510 0.03 -23.09 -6.72
C PRO A 510 0.37 -23.51 -5.28
N SER A 511 -0.11 -22.82 -4.27
CA SER A 511 0.18 -23.12 -2.87
C SER A 511 -0.73 -24.18 -2.23
N ILE A 512 -1.77 -24.66 -2.90
CA ILE A 512 -2.80 -25.54 -2.27
C ILE A 512 -2.18 -26.74 -1.57
N GLU A 513 -1.26 -27.45 -2.23
CA GLU A 513 -0.68 -28.67 -1.69
C GLU A 513 0.17 -28.40 -0.43
N LEU A 514 0.99 -27.35 -0.47
CA LEU A 514 1.75 -26.92 0.71
C LEU A 514 0.82 -26.47 1.84
N CYS A 515 -0.25 -25.74 1.53
CA CYS A 515 -1.21 -25.28 2.53
C CYS A 515 -1.93 -26.43 3.24
N ARG A 516 -2.24 -27.52 2.54
CA ARG A 516 -2.81 -28.75 3.14
C ARG A 516 -1.81 -29.46 4.01
N LEU A 517 -0.57 -29.67 3.51
CA LEU A 517 0.49 -30.33 4.28
C LEU A 517 0.84 -29.58 5.56
N LEU A 518 0.75 -28.24 5.52
CA LEU A 518 1.00 -27.37 6.66
C LEU A 518 -0.24 -27.17 7.55
N ALA A 519 -1.35 -27.84 7.26
CA ALA A 519 -2.63 -27.78 7.98
C ALA A 519 -3.17 -26.34 8.18
N ILE A 520 -2.90 -25.44 7.23
CA ILE A 520 -3.44 -24.06 7.24
C ILE A 520 -4.83 -24.05 6.62
N ILE A 521 -5.05 -24.84 5.57
CA ILE A 521 -6.37 -25.14 4.95
C ILE A 521 -6.71 -26.62 5.08
N GLU A 522 -8.01 -26.98 4.93
CA GLU A 522 -8.49 -28.36 4.96
C GLU A 522 -8.31 -29.11 3.62
#